data_2edd4d028aeb514a21234a5a95e0bec1
#
_entry.id   2edd4d028aeb514a21234a5a95e0bec1
#
_cell.length_a   1.000
_cell.length_b   1.000
_cell.length_c   1.000
_cell.angle_alpha   90.00
_cell.angle_beta   90.00
_cell.angle_gamma   90.00
#
_symmetry.space_group_name_H-M   'P 1'
#
loop_
_entity.id
_entity.type
_entity.pdbx_description
1 polymer ?
#
loop_
_entity_poly.entity_id
_entity_poly.type
_entity_poly.pdbx_seq_one_letter_code
_entity_poly.pdbx_strand_id
1 'polypeptide(L)'
;MSKWTRPFEFVTASGAQASRVDIRSAAASHAGVSEPSRSGRSAAKPAGIEAAPPARPRSRVLTAIPWAILAAGLLLAFAVRVRLLDLPLERDEGEYAYAGQLIAQGHVPYGEMDNMKLPGTYYAYTLMMAIFGQTSRGIHLGLALWTTASALLLFALGRRLLDPLAGAVAAASFAILSASLSVFGLAGHATHFVVLPALAGCWGILWPGRRERLALVLAGLAFGVAFLMKQQAAALMLFGLLYTLWTSRVHGFRSGASRGGLFALGAVAPYAVLCVYLAAAGVFPNFWFWTVAYARDYVSSVPLTQAFELLRENATQAIGPNAPVWALAAVGAVLFFARHRDRDAKVFLAGLLLFSFLAVCPGFFFRPHYFIVMLPAVSLLTGAGAASLASRRTSGGNLAGLSWALAAVLALSFAVAAQRAPFFQWDTTTISRARYGRNPFPESIEIARYIAANSSPDDRIAVLGSEPQLYFYAHRRAATRYVYAYALMEPHPHAGQLQDQVIREIEAARPRFAVFVDVPTSWLARPTSDRRIQRWMSSYLPAHYETVGVIEIPPDGPTRYVWGEEAARTQVTEPYVVLVLRHRDGGQQRGS
;
A
#
# COMPACT_ATOMS: atom_id res chain seq x y z
N MET A 1 -24.19 -22.90 18.57
CA MET A 1 -24.53 -23.52 17.26
C MET A 1 -25.80 -22.88 16.77
N SER A 2 -25.91 -22.56 15.51
CA SER A 2 -27.01 -21.87 14.80
C SER A 2 -27.04 -20.34 14.93
N LYS A 3 -26.43 -19.66 13.91
CA LYS A 3 -26.91 -18.39 13.31
C LYS A 3 -25.97 -17.90 12.19
N TRP A 4 -25.71 -18.74 11.20
CA TRP A 4 -25.07 -18.31 9.93
C TRP A 4 -25.64 -19.11 8.77
N THR A 5 -26.95 -18.96 8.50
CA THR A 5 -27.59 -19.37 7.24
C THR A 5 -28.67 -18.35 6.93
N ARG A 6 -28.34 -17.35 6.11
CA ARG A 6 -29.32 -16.70 5.23
C ARG A 6 -28.80 -16.79 3.81
N PRO A 7 -29.52 -17.45 2.90
CA PRO A 7 -29.23 -17.39 1.48
C PRO A 7 -29.67 -16.03 0.92
N PHE A 8 -28.84 -15.45 0.08
CA PHE A 8 -29.20 -14.29 -0.73
C PHE A 8 -30.14 -14.76 -1.84
N GLU A 9 -31.35 -14.26 -1.86
CA GLU A 9 -32.28 -14.42 -2.96
C GLU A 9 -31.87 -13.49 -4.10
N PHE A 10 -31.73 -14.10 -5.29
CA PHE A 10 -31.55 -13.38 -6.55
C PHE A 10 -32.88 -12.80 -7.01
N VAL A 11 -32.97 -11.49 -7.14
CA VAL A 11 -34.02 -10.83 -7.90
C VAL A 11 -33.54 -10.66 -9.34
N THR A 12 -34.09 -11.47 -10.23
CA THR A 12 -33.97 -11.30 -11.68
C THR A 12 -34.96 -10.25 -12.16
N ALA A 13 -34.46 -9.20 -12.78
CA ALA A 13 -35.26 -8.27 -13.58
C ALA A 13 -34.85 -8.41 -15.04
N SER A 14 -35.77 -8.91 -15.84
CA SER A 14 -35.68 -9.03 -17.28
C SER A 14 -36.06 -7.73 -18.02
N GLY A 15 -35.42 -7.49 -19.16
CA GLY A 15 -36.07 -6.94 -20.33
C GLY A 15 -35.92 -5.46 -20.57
N ALA A 16 -35.11 -5.09 -21.57
CA ALA A 16 -35.46 -4.04 -22.56
C ALA A 16 -34.54 -4.11 -23.79
N GLN A 17 -35.11 -4.52 -24.84
CA GLN A 17 -35.07 -4.19 -26.28
C GLN A 17 -33.91 -3.34 -26.82
N ALA A 18 -33.28 -3.96 -27.82
CA ALA A 18 -32.39 -3.35 -28.79
C ALA A 18 -33.17 -2.47 -29.78
N SER A 19 -32.66 -1.31 -30.12
CA SER A 19 -32.98 -0.61 -31.39
C SER A 19 -31.69 -0.33 -32.16
N ARG A 20 -31.66 -0.94 -33.36
CA ARG A 20 -30.65 -0.70 -34.39
C ARG A 20 -30.92 0.66 -35.03
N VAL A 21 -29.88 1.40 -35.31
CA VAL A 21 -29.91 2.51 -36.32
C VAL A 21 -28.80 2.25 -37.32
N ASP A 22 -29.22 2.16 -38.58
CA ASP A 22 -28.41 1.98 -39.77
C ASP A 22 -27.61 3.24 -40.08
N ILE A 23 -26.37 3.02 -40.52
CA ILE A 23 -25.55 4.06 -41.18
C ILE A 23 -25.43 3.69 -42.66
N ARG A 24 -25.98 4.51 -43.51
CA ARG A 24 -25.68 4.50 -44.95
C ARG A 24 -24.89 5.74 -45.38
N SER A 25 -23.79 5.42 -45.96
CA SER A 25 -22.91 6.07 -46.92
C SER A 25 -23.43 7.30 -47.69
N ALA A 26 -22.55 8.25 -47.90
CA ALA A 26 -22.46 9.00 -49.16
C ALA A 26 -21.00 9.33 -49.49
N ALA A 27 -20.63 8.93 -50.68
CA ALA A 27 -19.32 9.11 -51.28
C ALA A 27 -19.29 10.31 -52.26
N ALA A 28 -18.10 10.86 -52.39
CA ALA A 28 -17.46 11.42 -53.58
C ALA A 28 -17.99 12.72 -54.23
N SER A 29 -17.13 13.67 -54.44
CA SER A 29 -16.72 14.05 -55.81
C SER A 29 -15.56 15.05 -55.85
N HIS A 30 -14.82 14.88 -56.89
CA HIS A 30 -13.59 15.39 -57.45
C HIS A 30 -13.43 16.91 -57.67
N ALA A 31 -12.16 17.29 -57.75
CA ALA A 31 -11.45 18.01 -58.79
C ALA A 31 -11.27 19.54 -58.66
N GLY A 32 -10.04 19.96 -58.92
CA GLY A 32 -9.72 21.32 -59.35
C GLY A 32 -8.28 21.78 -59.04
N VAL A 33 -7.34 21.35 -59.90
CA VAL A 33 -5.98 21.92 -59.99
C VAL A 33 -6.06 23.26 -60.69
N SER A 34 -5.43 24.32 -60.22
CA SER A 34 -4.91 25.42 -60.98
C SER A 34 -3.82 26.19 -60.21
N GLU A 35 -2.61 26.18 -60.76
CA GLU A 35 -1.56 27.15 -60.45
C GLU A 35 -1.90 28.54 -60.97
N PRO A 36 -1.40 29.59 -60.32
CA PRO A 36 -1.18 30.86 -61.05
C PRO A 36 0.27 31.38 -60.90
N SER A 37 0.67 31.80 -62.03
CA SER A 37 1.71 32.73 -62.48
C SER A 37 2.36 33.67 -61.44
N ARG A 38 3.69 33.80 -61.69
CA ARG A 38 4.58 34.86 -61.19
C ARG A 38 4.22 36.23 -61.77
N SER A 39 4.18 37.27 -60.91
CA SER A 39 4.61 38.60 -61.23
C SER A 39 4.77 39.50 -59.99
N GLY A 40 5.80 40.36 -59.99
CA GLY A 40 5.84 41.61 -59.26
C GLY A 40 6.65 41.68 -57.97
N ARG A 41 7.98 41.86 -58.07
CA ARG A 41 8.79 42.40 -56.99
C ARG A 41 8.38 43.85 -56.72
N SER A 42 7.93 44.17 -55.51
CA SER A 42 8.00 45.49 -54.91
C SER A 42 8.72 45.39 -53.58
N ALA A 43 9.80 46.17 -53.48
CA ALA A 43 10.61 46.24 -52.26
C ALA A 43 9.86 47.01 -51.17
N ALA A 44 9.32 46.31 -50.19
CA ALA A 44 8.80 46.91 -48.96
C ALA A 44 9.94 47.06 -47.93
N LYS A 45 10.09 48.25 -47.34
CA LYS A 45 10.95 48.61 -46.22
C LYS A 45 10.81 47.59 -45.09
N PRO A 46 11.89 47.24 -44.36
CA PRO A 46 11.77 46.37 -43.17
C PRO A 46 10.94 47.10 -42.09
N ALA A 47 9.76 46.52 -41.79
CA ALA A 47 8.97 46.91 -40.63
C ALA A 47 9.82 46.64 -39.36
N GLY A 48 9.96 47.65 -38.54
CA GLY A 48 10.67 47.54 -37.26
C GLY A 48 10.12 46.36 -36.44
N ILE A 49 11.04 45.54 -35.96
CA ILE A 49 10.73 44.49 -34.98
C ILE A 49 10.28 45.24 -33.72
N GLU A 50 8.97 45.35 -33.55
CA GLU A 50 8.40 45.80 -32.27
C GLU A 50 8.79 44.76 -31.24
N ALA A 51 9.68 45.11 -30.32
CA ALA A 51 10.09 44.28 -29.21
C ALA A 51 8.82 43.87 -28.43
N ALA A 52 8.59 42.55 -28.30
CA ALA A 52 7.49 42.03 -27.53
C ALA A 52 7.50 42.72 -26.13
N PRO A 53 6.35 43.22 -25.65
CA PRO A 53 6.31 43.91 -24.38
C PRO A 53 6.87 43.00 -23.26
N PRO A 54 7.68 43.54 -22.32
CA PRO A 54 8.27 42.75 -21.26
C PRO A 54 7.17 42.05 -20.48
N ALA A 55 7.34 40.74 -20.26
CA ALA A 55 6.38 39.93 -19.50
C ALA A 55 6.12 40.61 -18.15
N ARG A 56 4.89 41.02 -17.91
CA ARG A 56 4.49 41.65 -16.62
C ARG A 56 4.94 40.75 -15.48
N PRO A 57 5.64 41.28 -14.44
CA PRO A 57 6.07 40.48 -13.31
C PRO A 57 4.83 39.83 -12.68
N ARG A 58 4.83 38.51 -12.56
CA ARG A 58 3.78 37.79 -11.85
C ARG A 58 3.69 38.36 -10.43
N SER A 59 2.49 38.67 -9.96
CA SER A 59 2.33 39.20 -8.60
C SER A 59 2.94 38.19 -7.59
N ARG A 60 3.62 38.68 -6.55
CA ARG A 60 4.24 37.84 -5.50
C ARG A 60 3.21 36.88 -4.88
N VAL A 61 1.95 37.28 -4.78
CA VAL A 61 0.84 36.47 -4.31
C VAL A 61 0.64 35.22 -5.16
N LEU A 62 0.62 35.35 -6.50
CA LEU A 62 0.39 34.21 -7.40
C LEU A 62 1.56 33.20 -7.37
N THR A 63 2.77 33.63 -7.04
CA THR A 63 3.91 32.74 -6.90
C THR A 63 3.94 32.02 -5.55
N ALA A 64 3.27 32.54 -4.52
CA ALA A 64 3.22 31.94 -3.18
C ALA A 64 2.13 30.85 -3.05
N ILE A 65 1.05 30.90 -3.85
CA ILE A 65 -0.09 29.95 -3.76
C ILE A 65 0.34 28.48 -3.81
N PRO A 66 1.17 28.01 -4.78
CA PRO A 66 1.59 26.61 -4.82
C PRO A 66 2.28 26.17 -3.53
N TRP A 67 3.15 27.01 -2.98
CA TRP A 67 3.87 26.71 -1.75
C TRP A 67 2.95 26.66 -0.53
N ALA A 68 1.94 27.54 -0.47
CA ALA A 68 0.95 27.53 0.60
C ALA A 68 0.09 26.25 0.56
N ILE A 69 -0.36 25.81 -0.62
CA ILE A 69 -1.13 24.56 -0.79
C ILE A 69 -0.26 23.37 -0.39
N LEU A 70 0.98 23.30 -0.87
CA LEU A 70 1.92 22.24 -0.53
C LEU A 70 2.14 22.18 0.99
N ALA A 71 2.52 23.29 1.60
CA ALA A 71 2.80 23.36 3.03
C ALA A 71 1.57 22.98 3.87
N ALA A 72 0.39 23.51 3.55
CA ALA A 72 -0.84 23.21 4.27
C ALA A 72 -1.20 21.72 4.19
N GLY A 73 -1.12 21.10 2.99
CA GLY A 73 -1.41 19.68 2.81
C GLY A 73 -0.42 18.77 3.56
N LEU A 74 0.87 19.07 3.48
CA LEU A 74 1.92 18.31 4.17
C LEU A 74 1.82 18.45 5.69
N LEU A 75 1.69 19.68 6.20
CA LEU A 75 1.59 19.92 7.65
C LEU A 75 0.37 19.26 8.24
N LEU A 76 -0.79 19.34 7.58
CA LEU A 76 -2.01 18.70 8.03
C LEU A 76 -1.86 17.18 8.09
N ALA A 77 -1.42 16.55 7.00
CA ALA A 77 -1.26 15.09 6.95
C ALA A 77 -0.21 14.61 7.95
N PHE A 78 0.90 15.34 8.11
CA PHE A 78 1.94 15.04 9.10
C PHE A 78 1.41 15.19 10.53
N ALA A 79 0.66 16.26 10.84
CA ALA A 79 0.08 16.48 12.16
C ALA A 79 -0.91 15.38 12.54
N VAL A 80 -1.76 14.93 11.60
CA VAL A 80 -2.67 13.79 11.81
C VAL A 80 -1.89 12.52 12.16
N ARG A 81 -0.82 12.23 11.44
CA ARG A 81 0.01 11.04 11.70
C ARG A 81 0.75 11.14 13.03
N VAL A 82 1.29 12.31 13.37
CA VAL A 82 1.98 12.54 14.66
C VAL A 82 1.03 12.37 15.84
N ARG A 83 -0.22 12.87 15.71
CA ARG A 83 -1.24 12.66 16.74
C ARG A 83 -1.53 11.18 17.00
N LEU A 84 -1.35 10.33 16.00
CA LEU A 84 -1.74 8.92 16.01
C LEU A 84 -0.54 7.96 16.05
N LEU A 85 0.63 8.42 16.50
CA LEU A 85 1.84 7.60 16.59
C LEU A 85 1.69 6.36 17.47
N ASP A 86 0.82 6.43 18.49
CA ASP A 86 0.58 5.33 19.43
C ASP A 86 -0.56 4.39 18.98
N LEU A 87 -0.97 4.45 17.71
CA LEU A 87 -1.92 3.48 17.15
C LEU A 87 -1.37 2.06 17.36
N PRO A 88 -2.16 1.12 17.92
CA PRO A 88 -1.75 -0.27 18.01
C PRO A 88 -1.44 -0.84 16.64
N LEU A 89 -0.32 -1.55 16.53
CA LEU A 89 0.04 -2.25 15.28
C LEU A 89 -1.04 -3.26 14.93
N GLU A 90 -1.53 -3.18 13.70
CA GLU A 90 -2.37 -4.20 13.15
C GLU A 90 -1.54 -5.42 12.71
N ARG A 91 -2.20 -6.46 12.23
CA ARG A 91 -1.58 -7.76 11.92
C ARG A 91 -0.40 -7.69 10.97
N ASP A 92 -0.55 -6.99 9.83
CA ASP A 92 0.52 -6.85 8.85
C ASP A 92 1.70 -6.02 9.40
N GLU A 93 1.41 -4.93 10.12
CA GLU A 93 2.44 -4.13 10.78
C GLU A 93 3.18 -4.93 11.86
N GLY A 94 2.43 -5.72 12.64
CA GLY A 94 2.99 -6.61 13.67
C GLY A 94 3.96 -7.63 13.07
N GLU A 95 3.61 -8.20 11.92
CA GLU A 95 4.50 -9.10 11.17
C GLU A 95 5.77 -8.37 10.70
N TYR A 96 5.62 -7.20 10.07
CA TYR A 96 6.78 -6.45 9.58
C TYR A 96 7.69 -5.99 10.72
N ALA A 97 7.10 -5.58 11.83
CA ALA A 97 7.83 -5.18 13.03
C ALA A 97 8.59 -6.36 13.65
N TYR A 98 7.94 -7.52 13.80
CA TYR A 98 8.59 -8.72 14.32
C TYR A 98 9.70 -9.22 13.39
N ALA A 99 9.44 -9.29 12.07
CA ALA A 99 10.46 -9.65 11.09
C ALA A 99 11.64 -8.68 11.12
N GLY A 100 11.37 -7.37 11.20
CA GLY A 100 12.39 -6.34 11.34
C GLY A 100 13.19 -6.46 12.64
N GLN A 101 12.56 -6.88 13.73
CA GLN A 101 13.22 -7.14 15.02
C GLN A 101 14.16 -8.34 14.92
N LEU A 102 13.74 -9.44 14.26
CA LEU A 102 14.59 -10.60 13.99
C LEU A 102 15.80 -10.22 13.11
N ILE A 103 15.60 -9.41 12.07
CA ILE A 103 16.70 -8.91 11.22
C ILE A 103 17.68 -8.07 12.04
N ALA A 104 17.19 -7.19 12.91
CA ALA A 104 18.03 -6.38 13.81
C ALA A 104 18.85 -7.24 14.81
N GLN A 105 18.37 -8.43 15.12
CA GLN A 105 19.06 -9.44 15.95
C GLN A 105 20.03 -10.32 15.14
N GLY A 106 20.17 -10.09 13.82
CA GLY A 106 21.06 -10.83 12.93
C GLY A 106 20.46 -12.07 12.28
N HIS A 107 19.15 -12.31 12.46
CA HIS A 107 18.49 -13.43 11.79
C HIS A 107 18.22 -13.14 10.30
N VAL A 108 18.38 -14.15 9.48
CA VAL A 108 18.12 -14.06 8.04
C VAL A 108 16.61 -14.21 7.78
N PRO A 109 16.02 -13.37 6.92
CA PRO A 109 14.62 -13.56 6.49
C PRO A 109 14.38 -15.00 5.99
N TYR A 110 13.22 -15.56 6.31
CA TYR A 110 12.86 -16.98 6.03
C TYR A 110 13.69 -18.03 6.80
N GLY A 111 14.56 -17.60 7.74
CA GLY A 111 15.25 -18.50 8.66
C GLY A 111 14.40 -18.86 9.88
N GLU A 112 13.84 -17.85 10.54
CA GLU A 112 13.06 -17.99 11.78
C GLU A 112 11.56 -17.68 11.59
N MET A 113 11.16 -17.11 10.46
CA MET A 113 9.78 -16.74 10.17
C MET A 113 9.46 -16.95 8.70
N ASP A 114 8.35 -17.60 8.42
CA ASP A 114 7.86 -17.94 7.08
C ASP A 114 6.71 -17.04 6.65
N ASN A 115 6.81 -16.44 5.46
CA ASN A 115 5.71 -15.70 4.84
C ASN A 115 5.91 -15.57 3.32
N MET A 116 4.80 -15.34 2.59
CA MET A 116 4.80 -15.13 1.14
C MET A 116 5.25 -13.74 0.69
N LYS A 117 5.47 -12.81 1.61
CA LYS A 117 5.84 -11.42 1.32
C LYS A 117 7.34 -11.30 1.09
N LEU A 118 7.77 -10.43 0.15
CA LEU A 118 9.18 -10.11 -0.04
C LEU A 118 9.70 -9.24 1.11
N PRO A 119 11.01 -9.36 1.46
CA PRO A 119 11.54 -8.81 2.71
C PRO A 119 11.85 -7.31 2.68
N GLY A 120 11.62 -6.61 1.55
CA GLY A 120 11.89 -5.17 1.45
C GLY A 120 11.21 -4.35 2.54
N THR A 121 9.93 -4.65 2.81
CA THR A 121 9.18 -3.98 3.88
C THR A 121 9.75 -4.31 5.26
N TYR A 122 10.22 -5.54 5.50
CA TYR A 122 10.89 -5.90 6.75
C TYR A 122 12.15 -5.05 6.99
N TYR A 123 12.99 -4.88 5.95
CA TYR A 123 14.16 -4.00 6.04
C TYR A 123 13.79 -2.53 6.23
N ALA A 124 12.69 -2.05 5.63
CA ALA A 124 12.20 -0.69 5.88
C ALA A 124 11.80 -0.50 7.35
N TYR A 125 11.10 -1.48 7.94
CA TYR A 125 10.75 -1.49 9.36
C TYR A 125 12.00 -1.58 10.25
N THR A 126 12.97 -2.44 9.91
CA THR A 126 14.26 -2.51 10.61
C THR A 126 14.95 -1.16 10.66
N LEU A 127 15.00 -0.45 9.51
CA LEU A 127 15.61 0.87 9.42
C LEU A 127 14.87 1.91 10.28
N MET A 128 13.53 1.93 10.21
CA MET A 128 12.71 2.84 11.02
C MET A 128 12.91 2.57 12.52
N MET A 129 12.91 1.31 12.92
CA MET A 129 13.12 0.91 14.31
C MET A 129 14.55 1.21 14.81
N ALA A 130 15.55 1.08 13.95
CA ALA A 130 16.93 1.44 14.30
C ALA A 130 17.10 2.94 14.54
N ILE A 131 16.33 3.78 13.83
CA ILE A 131 16.43 5.24 13.95
C ILE A 131 15.53 5.79 15.05
N PHE A 132 14.29 5.29 15.16
CA PHE A 132 13.23 5.87 15.99
C PHE A 132 12.82 4.98 17.17
N GLY A 133 13.46 3.82 17.35
CA GLY A 133 13.17 2.85 18.41
C GLY A 133 12.14 1.79 18.01
N GLN A 134 12.24 0.63 18.68
CA GLN A 134 11.40 -0.55 18.45
C GLN A 134 10.04 -0.40 19.16
N THR A 135 9.23 0.53 18.70
CA THR A 135 7.90 0.85 19.21
C THR A 135 6.94 1.17 18.07
N SER A 136 5.62 1.05 18.30
CA SER A 136 4.61 1.52 17.33
C SER A 136 4.84 3.00 16.98
N ARG A 137 5.15 3.84 17.96
CA ARG A 137 5.47 5.26 17.77
C ARG A 137 6.64 5.48 16.82
N GLY A 138 7.73 4.73 16.98
CA GLY A 138 8.91 4.81 16.10
C GLY A 138 8.60 4.40 14.66
N ILE A 139 7.85 3.32 14.49
CA ILE A 139 7.40 2.81 13.20
C ILE A 139 6.49 3.84 12.50
N HIS A 140 5.48 4.37 13.18
CA HIS A 140 4.55 5.34 12.61
C HIS A 140 5.20 6.71 12.33
N LEU A 141 6.22 7.12 13.10
CA LEU A 141 7.02 8.30 12.77
C LEU A 141 7.82 8.08 11.48
N GLY A 142 8.43 6.90 11.33
CA GLY A 142 9.10 6.51 10.09
C GLY A 142 8.13 6.52 8.89
N LEU A 143 6.92 5.99 9.05
CA LEU A 143 5.87 6.04 8.03
C LEU A 143 5.46 7.48 7.68
N ALA A 144 5.32 8.36 8.67
CA ALA A 144 4.98 9.77 8.46
C ALA A 144 6.05 10.48 7.62
N LEU A 145 7.33 10.23 7.90
CA LEU A 145 8.45 10.77 7.11
C LEU A 145 8.51 10.17 5.71
N TRP A 146 8.30 8.85 5.57
CA TRP A 146 8.29 8.16 4.28
C TRP A 146 7.19 8.69 3.34
N THR A 147 5.99 8.87 3.88
CA THR A 147 4.86 9.42 3.11
C THR A 147 5.03 10.90 2.78
N THR A 148 5.66 11.68 3.68
CA THR A 148 6.02 13.07 3.42
C THR A 148 7.07 13.17 2.30
N ALA A 149 8.12 12.34 2.33
CA ALA A 149 9.11 12.26 1.26
C ALA A 149 8.48 11.87 -0.08
N SER A 150 7.53 10.92 -0.06
CA SER A 150 6.75 10.55 -1.26
C SER A 150 5.96 11.72 -1.83
N ALA A 151 5.29 12.50 -0.97
CA ALA A 151 4.54 13.68 -1.39
C ALA A 151 5.44 14.79 -1.95
N LEU A 152 6.62 15.02 -1.36
CA LEU A 152 7.60 15.98 -1.87
C LEU A 152 8.16 15.55 -3.23
N LEU A 153 8.44 14.27 -3.41
CA LEU A 153 8.89 13.76 -4.71
C LEU A 153 7.77 13.83 -5.76
N LEU A 154 6.52 13.61 -5.35
CA LEU A 154 5.36 13.78 -6.22
C LEU A 154 5.15 15.26 -6.62
N PHE A 155 5.39 16.22 -5.68
CA PHE A 155 5.45 17.62 -6.01
C PHE A 155 6.50 17.93 -7.09
N ALA A 156 7.71 17.40 -6.92
CA ALA A 156 8.79 17.59 -7.88
C ALA A 156 8.43 17.02 -9.26
N LEU A 157 7.83 15.81 -9.32
CA LEU A 157 7.34 15.19 -10.55
C LEU A 157 6.22 16.00 -11.21
N GLY A 158 5.21 16.40 -10.45
CA GLY A 158 4.10 17.21 -10.94
C GLY A 158 4.56 18.59 -11.45
N ARG A 159 5.46 19.24 -10.73
CA ARG A 159 6.08 20.50 -11.16
C ARG A 159 6.85 20.34 -12.46
N ARG A 160 7.52 19.21 -12.65
CA ARG A 160 8.33 18.93 -13.84
C ARG A 160 7.48 18.58 -15.05
N LEU A 161 6.48 17.72 -14.87
CA LEU A 161 5.61 17.24 -15.94
C LEU A 161 4.58 18.27 -16.38
N LEU A 162 4.16 19.13 -15.47
CA LEU A 162 3.04 20.06 -15.63
C LEU A 162 3.49 21.49 -15.26
N ASP A 163 3.23 21.90 -14.02
CA ASP A 163 3.63 23.20 -13.47
C ASP A 163 3.67 23.16 -11.92
N PRO A 164 4.19 24.23 -11.24
CA PRO A 164 4.28 24.26 -9.80
C PRO A 164 2.94 24.14 -9.07
N LEU A 165 1.84 24.69 -9.62
CA LEU A 165 0.51 24.63 -9.02
C LEU A 165 -0.06 23.22 -9.10
N ALA A 166 0.06 22.58 -10.26
CA ALA A 166 -0.34 21.18 -10.43
C ALA A 166 0.44 20.23 -9.51
N GLY A 167 1.76 20.45 -9.38
CA GLY A 167 2.59 19.70 -8.45
C GLY A 167 2.16 19.86 -6.99
N ALA A 168 1.85 21.08 -6.56
CA ALA A 168 1.39 21.36 -5.21
C ALA A 168 0.04 20.71 -4.90
N VAL A 169 -0.93 20.82 -5.81
CA VAL A 169 -2.22 20.14 -5.70
C VAL A 169 -2.04 18.63 -5.63
N ALA A 170 -1.18 18.06 -6.49
CA ALA A 170 -0.90 16.62 -6.47
C ALA A 170 -0.30 16.16 -5.14
N ALA A 171 0.72 16.87 -4.63
CA ALA A 171 1.35 16.51 -3.36
C ALA A 171 0.40 16.62 -2.16
N ALA A 172 -0.39 17.70 -2.08
CA ALA A 172 -1.38 17.89 -1.03
C ALA A 172 -2.47 16.80 -1.10
N SER A 173 -2.94 16.48 -2.32
CA SER A 173 -3.91 15.39 -2.53
C SER A 173 -3.36 14.05 -2.06
N PHE A 174 -2.13 13.68 -2.47
CA PHE A 174 -1.51 12.44 -2.04
C PHE A 174 -1.31 12.38 -0.52
N ALA A 175 -0.82 13.47 0.10
CA ALA A 175 -0.57 13.51 1.54
C ALA A 175 -1.85 13.24 2.35
N ILE A 176 -2.98 13.84 1.97
CA ILE A 176 -4.27 13.68 2.65
C ILE A 176 -4.89 12.32 2.33
N LEU A 177 -4.95 11.91 1.05
CA LEU A 177 -5.52 10.64 0.64
C LEU A 177 -4.78 9.45 1.24
N SER A 178 -3.44 9.51 1.32
CA SER A 178 -2.62 8.43 1.90
C SER A 178 -2.75 8.29 3.41
N ALA A 179 -3.33 9.27 4.12
CA ALA A 179 -3.64 9.20 5.54
C ALA A 179 -5.09 8.73 5.80
N SER A 180 -5.91 8.60 4.76
CA SER A 180 -7.33 8.27 4.90
C SER A 180 -7.56 6.88 5.50
N LEU A 181 -8.52 6.77 6.42
CA LEU A 181 -8.99 5.48 6.93
C LEU A 181 -9.58 4.59 5.84
N SER A 182 -10.12 5.18 4.78
CA SER A 182 -10.73 4.45 3.67
C SER A 182 -9.76 3.54 2.92
N VAL A 183 -8.47 3.88 2.93
CA VAL A 183 -7.37 3.09 2.35
C VAL A 183 -6.46 2.48 3.42
N PHE A 184 -6.88 2.44 4.70
CA PHE A 184 -6.07 1.98 5.84
C PHE A 184 -4.78 2.80 6.01
N GLY A 185 -4.85 4.07 5.64
CA GLY A 185 -3.69 4.93 5.42
C GLY A 185 -2.88 5.27 6.66
N LEU A 186 -3.41 5.02 7.87
CA LEU A 186 -2.70 5.28 9.14
C LEU A 186 -1.76 4.13 9.53
N ALA A 187 -2.01 2.91 9.02
CA ALA A 187 -1.15 1.75 9.26
C ALA A 187 -0.06 1.63 8.17
N GLY A 188 1.11 1.10 8.54
CA GLY A 188 2.28 0.99 7.68
C GLY A 188 2.27 -0.20 6.73
N HIS A 189 1.21 -0.33 5.92
CA HIS A 189 1.13 -1.40 4.92
C HIS A 189 2.26 -1.34 3.89
N ALA A 190 2.69 -2.49 3.37
CA ALA A 190 3.73 -2.61 2.36
C ALA A 190 3.52 -1.71 1.13
N THR A 191 2.27 -1.40 0.78
CA THR A 191 1.92 -0.48 -0.31
C THR A 191 2.41 0.96 -0.12
N HIS A 192 2.51 1.45 1.12
CA HIS A 192 3.13 2.75 1.39
C HIS A 192 4.61 2.76 1.02
N PHE A 193 5.30 1.64 1.30
CA PHE A 193 6.75 1.52 1.06
C PHE A 193 7.09 1.34 -0.41
N VAL A 194 6.14 0.88 -1.25
CA VAL A 194 6.26 0.85 -2.71
C VAL A 194 6.33 2.27 -3.30
N VAL A 195 5.59 3.24 -2.75
CA VAL A 195 5.35 4.53 -3.41
C VAL A 195 6.63 5.35 -3.58
N LEU A 196 7.42 5.52 -2.53
CA LEU A 196 8.63 6.37 -2.59
C LEU A 196 9.65 5.86 -3.62
N PRO A 197 10.08 4.59 -3.58
CA PRO A 197 11.03 4.10 -4.57
C PRO A 197 10.42 4.06 -6.00
N ALA A 198 9.13 3.77 -6.17
CA ALA A 198 8.49 3.86 -7.48
C ALA A 198 8.50 5.29 -8.04
N LEU A 199 8.21 6.31 -7.21
CA LEU A 199 8.32 7.72 -7.60
C LEU A 199 9.77 8.13 -7.90
N ALA A 200 10.75 7.61 -7.16
CA ALA A 200 12.18 7.82 -7.44
C ALA A 200 12.57 7.20 -8.80
N GLY A 201 12.05 6.02 -9.11
CA GLY A 201 12.16 5.41 -10.43
C GLY A 201 11.53 6.28 -11.53
N CYS A 202 10.32 6.78 -11.31
CA CYS A 202 9.65 7.74 -12.20
C CYS A 202 10.48 9.02 -12.42
N TRP A 203 11.08 9.56 -11.38
CA TRP A 203 11.97 10.71 -11.48
C TRP A 203 13.18 10.39 -12.34
N GLY A 204 13.81 9.22 -12.14
CA GLY A 204 15.00 8.79 -12.88
C GLY A 204 14.76 8.61 -14.39
N ILE A 205 13.63 7.99 -14.79
CA ILE A 205 13.30 7.83 -16.23
C ILE A 205 12.95 9.15 -16.93
N LEU A 206 12.59 10.18 -16.17
CA LEU A 206 12.34 11.52 -16.68
C LEU A 206 13.59 12.40 -16.66
N TRP A 207 14.74 11.92 -16.17
CA TRP A 207 15.95 12.73 -16.02
C TRP A 207 16.61 13.01 -17.38
N PRO A 208 16.76 14.29 -17.79
CA PRO A 208 17.49 14.63 -19.01
C PRO A 208 18.98 14.84 -18.74
N GLY A 209 19.82 14.56 -19.72
CA GLY A 209 21.16 15.13 -19.77
C GLY A 209 22.31 14.13 -19.74
N ARG A 210 23.54 14.62 -19.54
CA ARG A 210 24.81 13.88 -19.72
C ARG A 210 24.95 12.57 -18.91
N ARG A 211 24.18 12.41 -17.80
CA ARG A 211 24.22 11.23 -16.93
C ARG A 211 23.02 10.30 -17.14
N GLU A 212 22.38 10.36 -18.29
CA GLU A 212 21.17 9.59 -18.58
C GLU A 212 21.35 8.08 -18.36
N ARG A 213 22.49 7.51 -18.75
CA ARG A 213 22.75 6.07 -18.54
C ARG A 213 22.72 5.69 -17.06
N LEU A 214 23.37 6.47 -16.21
CA LEU A 214 23.34 6.28 -14.76
C LEU A 214 21.92 6.46 -14.21
N ALA A 215 21.20 7.49 -14.68
CA ALA A 215 19.82 7.74 -14.26
C ALA A 215 18.90 6.57 -14.59
N LEU A 216 19.06 5.91 -15.75
CA LEU A 216 18.30 4.73 -16.13
C LEU A 216 18.59 3.51 -15.23
N VAL A 217 19.86 3.26 -14.90
CA VAL A 217 20.24 2.19 -13.96
C VAL A 217 19.66 2.47 -12.57
N LEU A 218 19.78 3.71 -12.07
CA LEU A 218 19.24 4.12 -10.77
C LEU A 218 17.70 4.09 -10.75
N ALA A 219 17.06 4.44 -11.87
CA ALA A 219 15.61 4.31 -12.01
C ALA A 219 15.16 2.86 -11.95
N GLY A 220 15.86 1.98 -12.69
CA GLY A 220 15.63 0.54 -12.59
C GLY A 220 15.82 0.03 -11.17
N LEU A 221 16.93 0.39 -10.51
CA LEU A 221 17.22 0.03 -9.11
C LEU A 221 16.09 0.46 -8.18
N ALA A 222 15.57 1.67 -8.33
CA ALA A 222 14.48 2.17 -7.52
C ALA A 222 13.18 1.38 -7.74
N PHE A 223 12.82 1.03 -8.98
CA PHE A 223 11.69 0.14 -9.26
C PHE A 223 11.93 -1.29 -8.75
N GLY A 224 13.16 -1.80 -8.80
CA GLY A 224 13.52 -3.08 -8.21
C GLY A 224 13.38 -3.09 -6.69
N VAL A 225 13.76 -2.00 -6.01
CA VAL A 225 13.50 -1.82 -4.58
C VAL A 225 12.00 -1.74 -4.30
N ALA A 226 11.21 -1.03 -5.12
CA ALA A 226 9.75 -1.02 -4.99
C ALA A 226 9.15 -2.44 -5.10
N PHE A 227 9.68 -3.27 -6.01
CA PHE A 227 9.28 -4.67 -6.14
C PHE A 227 9.61 -5.48 -4.87
N LEU A 228 10.77 -5.26 -4.25
CA LEU A 228 11.11 -5.92 -2.98
C LEU A 228 10.20 -5.51 -1.82
N MET A 229 9.58 -4.31 -1.86
CA MET A 229 8.58 -3.92 -0.86
C MET A 229 7.29 -4.71 -1.03
N LYS A 230 6.85 -4.94 -2.27
CA LYS A 230 5.66 -5.75 -2.56
C LYS A 230 5.68 -6.24 -4.01
N GLN A 231 5.46 -7.55 -4.22
CA GLN A 231 5.48 -8.18 -5.56
C GLN A 231 4.59 -7.46 -6.59
N GLN A 232 3.49 -6.89 -6.17
CA GLN A 232 2.55 -6.13 -7.02
C GLN A 232 3.21 -4.96 -7.74
N ALA A 233 4.30 -4.41 -7.22
CA ALA A 233 5.07 -3.35 -7.86
C ALA A 233 5.77 -3.78 -9.16
N ALA A 234 5.79 -5.08 -9.50
CA ALA A 234 6.22 -5.56 -10.81
C ALA A 234 5.49 -4.86 -11.97
N ALA A 235 4.21 -4.52 -11.80
CA ALA A 235 3.47 -3.75 -12.78
C ALA A 235 4.08 -2.36 -12.99
N LEU A 236 4.47 -1.66 -11.91
CA LEU A 236 5.13 -0.35 -12.01
C LEU A 236 6.54 -0.45 -12.61
N MET A 237 7.27 -1.52 -12.31
CA MET A 237 8.57 -1.79 -12.91
C MET A 237 8.44 -2.01 -14.43
N LEU A 238 7.40 -2.74 -14.86
CA LEU A 238 7.07 -2.90 -16.29
C LEU A 238 6.70 -1.57 -16.93
N PHE A 239 5.93 -0.72 -16.25
CA PHE A 239 5.66 0.65 -16.70
C PHE A 239 6.95 1.42 -16.97
N GLY A 240 7.88 1.41 -16.02
CA GLY A 240 9.16 2.11 -16.16
C GLY A 240 9.96 1.65 -17.37
N LEU A 241 10.01 0.33 -17.62
CA LEU A 241 10.65 -0.26 -18.80
C LEU A 241 9.96 0.19 -20.10
N LEU A 242 8.64 0.04 -20.19
CA LEU A 242 7.88 0.39 -21.38
C LEU A 242 7.93 1.88 -21.70
N TYR A 243 7.89 2.74 -20.68
CA TYR A 243 8.08 4.18 -20.86
C TYR A 243 9.49 4.53 -21.33
N THR A 244 10.52 3.86 -20.80
CA THR A 244 11.91 4.02 -21.28
C THR A 244 12.06 3.62 -22.75
N LEU A 245 11.43 2.52 -23.16
CA LEU A 245 11.40 2.10 -24.56
C LEU A 245 10.61 3.08 -25.44
N TRP A 246 9.47 3.56 -24.95
CA TRP A 246 8.66 4.56 -25.64
C TRP A 246 9.45 5.84 -25.95
N THR A 247 10.13 6.40 -24.95
CA THR A 247 10.95 7.62 -25.13
C THR A 247 12.17 7.40 -26.02
N SER A 248 12.60 6.14 -26.14
CA SER A 248 13.75 5.76 -26.99
C SER A 248 13.41 5.57 -28.47
N ARG A 249 12.12 5.50 -28.84
CA ARG A 249 11.66 5.22 -30.22
C ARG A 249 12.21 6.16 -31.28
N VAL A 250 12.51 7.41 -30.90
CA VAL A 250 13.06 8.44 -31.81
C VAL A 250 14.57 8.26 -32.06
N HIS A 251 15.26 7.45 -31.27
CA HIS A 251 16.70 7.24 -31.36
C HIS A 251 17.09 5.91 -32.06
N GLY A 252 16.10 5.16 -32.55
CA GLY A 252 16.27 3.88 -33.23
C GLY A 252 16.40 2.68 -32.29
N PHE A 253 16.24 1.47 -32.86
CA PHE A 253 16.15 0.21 -32.13
C PHE A 253 17.35 -0.10 -31.20
N ARG A 254 18.59 0.10 -31.70
CA ARG A 254 19.80 -0.16 -30.89
C ARG A 254 19.88 0.72 -29.66
N SER A 255 19.51 1.98 -29.79
CA SER A 255 19.46 2.90 -28.64
C SER A 255 18.37 2.49 -27.64
N GLY A 256 17.20 2.10 -28.14
CA GLY A 256 16.11 1.60 -27.31
C GLY A 256 16.50 0.34 -26.54
N ALA A 257 17.10 -0.63 -27.21
CA ALA A 257 17.59 -1.86 -26.58
C ALA A 257 18.66 -1.59 -25.50
N SER A 258 19.62 -0.67 -25.77
CA SER A 258 20.64 -0.30 -24.80
C SER A 258 20.03 0.39 -23.56
N ARG A 259 19.12 1.35 -23.74
CA ARG A 259 18.45 2.09 -22.65
C ARG A 259 17.54 1.17 -21.83
N GLY A 260 16.74 0.33 -22.51
CA GLY A 260 15.91 -0.69 -21.84
C GLY A 260 16.76 -1.71 -21.08
N GLY A 261 17.89 -2.13 -21.66
CA GLY A 261 18.85 -3.03 -20.99
C GLY A 261 19.47 -2.43 -19.73
N LEU A 262 19.88 -1.16 -19.76
CA LEU A 262 20.40 -0.47 -18.57
C LEU A 262 19.33 -0.35 -17.47
N PHE A 263 18.10 0.00 -17.84
CA PHE A 263 16.98 0.02 -16.90
C PHE A 263 16.73 -1.38 -16.31
N ALA A 264 16.63 -2.41 -17.15
CA ALA A 264 16.38 -3.79 -16.74
C ALA A 264 17.48 -4.33 -15.81
N LEU A 265 18.75 -4.02 -16.10
CA LEU A 265 19.88 -4.36 -15.23
C LEU A 265 19.68 -3.78 -13.82
N GLY A 266 19.35 -2.49 -13.72
CA GLY A 266 19.06 -1.87 -12.44
C GLY A 266 17.84 -2.49 -11.76
N ALA A 267 16.76 -2.78 -12.50
CA ALA A 267 15.52 -3.30 -11.96
C ALA A 267 15.63 -4.72 -11.40
N VAL A 268 16.42 -5.56 -12.04
CA VAL A 268 16.64 -6.96 -11.61
C VAL A 268 17.67 -7.06 -10.47
N ALA A 269 18.61 -6.13 -10.38
CA ALA A 269 19.73 -6.19 -9.46
C ALA A 269 19.31 -6.39 -7.98
N PRO A 270 18.33 -5.65 -7.39
CA PRO A 270 17.96 -5.85 -5.99
C PRO A 270 17.44 -7.26 -5.71
N TYR A 271 16.63 -7.81 -6.61
CA TYR A 271 16.09 -9.16 -6.45
C TYR A 271 17.18 -10.23 -6.65
N ALA A 272 18.07 -10.05 -7.61
CA ALA A 272 19.20 -10.97 -7.81
C ALA A 272 20.14 -10.98 -6.59
N VAL A 273 20.47 -9.80 -6.03
CA VAL A 273 21.28 -9.69 -4.80
C VAL A 273 20.58 -10.39 -3.63
N LEU A 274 19.28 -10.20 -3.47
CA LEU A 274 18.49 -10.91 -2.46
C LEU A 274 18.57 -12.43 -2.64
N CYS A 275 18.36 -12.94 -3.86
CA CYS A 275 18.43 -14.37 -4.14
C CYS A 275 19.82 -14.96 -3.82
N VAL A 276 20.90 -14.27 -4.20
CA VAL A 276 22.27 -14.69 -3.87
C VAL A 276 22.51 -14.71 -2.37
N TYR A 277 22.07 -13.66 -1.66
CA TYR A 277 22.17 -13.57 -0.20
C TYR A 277 21.44 -14.72 0.50
N LEU A 278 20.19 -15.00 0.12
CA LEU A 278 19.38 -16.07 0.73
C LEU A 278 19.91 -17.47 0.37
N ALA A 279 20.49 -17.63 -0.82
CA ALA A 279 21.15 -18.88 -1.22
C ALA A 279 22.43 -19.11 -0.40
N ALA A 280 23.25 -18.09 -0.23
CA ALA A 280 24.45 -18.16 0.62
C ALA A 280 24.10 -18.44 2.09
N ALA A 281 22.95 -17.95 2.57
CA ALA A 281 22.45 -18.23 3.90
C ALA A 281 21.72 -19.59 4.05
N GLY A 282 21.59 -20.37 2.97
CA GLY A 282 20.95 -21.70 2.99
C GLY A 282 19.42 -21.68 3.12
N VAL A 283 18.77 -20.52 3.04
CA VAL A 283 17.31 -20.34 3.23
C VAL A 283 16.54 -20.13 1.92
N PHE A 284 17.23 -20.17 0.77
CA PHE A 284 16.61 -19.94 -0.54
C PHE A 284 15.47 -20.92 -0.88
N PRO A 285 15.52 -22.23 -0.56
CA PRO A 285 14.40 -23.14 -0.84
C PRO A 285 13.12 -22.70 -0.12
N ASN A 286 13.24 -22.24 1.11
CA ASN A 286 12.14 -21.76 1.92
C ASN A 286 11.54 -20.45 1.36
N PHE A 287 12.43 -19.50 1.05
CA PHE A 287 12.05 -18.28 0.36
C PHE A 287 11.28 -18.57 -0.94
N TRP A 288 11.79 -19.47 -1.78
CA TRP A 288 11.15 -19.83 -3.04
C TRP A 288 9.79 -20.48 -2.85
N PHE A 289 9.68 -21.41 -1.91
CA PHE A 289 8.40 -22.03 -1.57
C PHE A 289 7.34 -20.97 -1.22
N TRP A 290 7.67 -20.08 -0.29
CA TRP A 290 6.68 -19.11 0.20
C TRP A 290 6.35 -18.02 -0.83
N THR A 291 7.36 -17.44 -1.46
CA THR A 291 7.16 -16.25 -2.31
C THR A 291 6.74 -16.61 -3.74
N VAL A 292 6.89 -17.85 -4.17
CA VAL A 292 6.54 -18.31 -5.53
C VAL A 292 5.51 -19.43 -5.48
N ALA A 293 5.80 -20.58 -4.86
CA ALA A 293 4.92 -21.74 -4.92
C ALA A 293 3.61 -21.49 -4.16
N TYR A 294 3.70 -21.15 -2.87
CA TYR A 294 2.52 -20.82 -2.04
C TYR A 294 1.82 -19.54 -2.52
N ALA A 295 2.59 -18.50 -2.86
CA ALA A 295 2.02 -17.25 -3.34
C ALA A 295 1.16 -17.42 -4.60
N ARG A 296 1.51 -18.37 -5.50
CA ARG A 296 0.71 -18.71 -6.67
C ARG A 296 -0.66 -19.30 -6.27
N ASP A 297 -0.67 -20.20 -5.30
CA ASP A 297 -1.92 -20.79 -4.81
C ASP A 297 -2.80 -19.75 -4.12
N TYR A 298 -2.19 -18.88 -3.32
CA TYR A 298 -2.88 -17.76 -2.67
C TYR A 298 -3.52 -16.78 -3.68
N VAL A 299 -2.77 -16.35 -4.71
CA VAL A 299 -3.28 -15.43 -5.74
C VAL A 299 -4.43 -16.04 -6.54
N SER A 300 -4.47 -17.36 -6.66
CA SER A 300 -5.52 -18.09 -7.37
C SER A 300 -6.77 -18.37 -6.52
N SER A 301 -6.80 -17.93 -5.27
CA SER A 301 -7.86 -18.32 -4.31
C SER A 301 -9.19 -17.58 -4.51
N VAL A 302 -9.21 -16.43 -5.21
CA VAL A 302 -10.42 -15.67 -5.52
C VAL A 302 -10.84 -15.94 -6.98
N PRO A 303 -12.01 -16.50 -7.23
CA PRO A 303 -12.49 -16.75 -8.58
C PRO A 303 -12.86 -15.44 -9.30
N LEU A 304 -12.68 -15.40 -10.62
CA LEU A 304 -13.01 -14.23 -11.46
C LEU A 304 -14.46 -13.76 -11.31
N THR A 305 -15.38 -14.68 -11.01
CA THR A 305 -16.80 -14.35 -10.80
C THR A 305 -17.02 -13.42 -9.61
N GLN A 306 -16.15 -13.46 -8.60
CA GLN A 306 -16.21 -12.60 -7.42
C GLN A 306 -15.36 -11.34 -7.58
N ALA A 307 -14.42 -11.30 -8.54
CA ALA A 307 -13.46 -10.23 -8.70
C ALA A 307 -14.12 -8.86 -8.90
N PHE A 308 -15.17 -8.79 -9.73
CA PHE A 308 -15.86 -7.53 -10.00
C PHE A 308 -16.61 -7.00 -8.77
N GLU A 309 -17.25 -7.87 -8.00
CA GLU A 309 -17.96 -7.47 -6.78
C GLU A 309 -16.98 -6.95 -5.72
N LEU A 310 -15.87 -7.68 -5.49
CA LEU A 310 -14.81 -7.25 -4.58
C LEU A 310 -14.16 -5.93 -5.03
N LEU A 311 -13.94 -5.75 -6.34
CA LEU A 311 -13.45 -4.47 -6.86
C LEU A 311 -14.43 -3.35 -6.57
N ARG A 312 -15.72 -3.55 -6.87
CA ARG A 312 -16.77 -2.53 -6.67
C ARG A 312 -16.87 -2.15 -5.18
N GLU A 313 -16.92 -3.14 -4.29
CA GLU A 313 -17.04 -2.93 -2.86
C GLU A 313 -15.83 -2.17 -2.30
N ASN A 314 -14.62 -2.68 -2.54
CA ASN A 314 -13.40 -2.13 -1.99
C ASN A 314 -13.00 -0.80 -2.63
N ALA A 315 -13.28 -0.59 -3.93
CA ALA A 315 -13.11 0.72 -4.59
C ALA A 315 -14.10 1.76 -4.02
N THR A 316 -15.37 1.38 -3.81
CA THR A 316 -16.35 2.26 -3.17
C THR A 316 -15.88 2.67 -1.77
N GLN A 317 -15.33 1.75 -0.98
CA GLN A 317 -14.75 2.05 0.31
C GLN A 317 -13.54 2.98 0.19
N ALA A 318 -12.58 2.68 -0.70
CA ALA A 318 -11.36 3.47 -0.87
C ALA A 318 -11.65 4.91 -1.34
N ILE A 319 -12.64 5.08 -2.21
CA ILE A 319 -13.06 6.37 -2.79
C ILE A 319 -13.94 7.16 -1.82
N GLY A 320 -14.88 6.50 -1.13
CA GLY A 320 -16.02 7.06 -0.40
C GLY A 320 -15.84 8.46 0.21
N PRO A 321 -15.12 8.61 1.34
CA PRO A 321 -14.96 9.93 1.98
C PRO A 321 -14.13 10.92 1.14
N ASN A 322 -13.41 10.44 0.12
CA ASN A 322 -12.53 11.19 -0.75
C ASN A 322 -13.13 11.40 -2.17
N ALA A 323 -14.39 11.05 -2.39
CA ALA A 323 -15.04 11.05 -3.71
C ALA A 323 -14.89 12.37 -4.49
N PRO A 324 -14.98 13.57 -3.90
CA PRO A 324 -14.75 14.81 -4.66
C PRO A 324 -13.35 14.94 -5.24
N VAL A 325 -12.31 14.42 -4.57
CA VAL A 325 -10.93 14.44 -5.07
C VAL A 325 -10.78 13.47 -6.25
N TRP A 326 -11.38 12.28 -6.16
CA TRP A 326 -11.41 11.31 -7.26
C TRP A 326 -12.19 11.82 -8.47
N ALA A 327 -13.31 12.51 -8.24
CA ALA A 327 -14.07 13.15 -9.31
C ALA A 327 -13.24 14.24 -10.01
N LEU A 328 -12.52 15.07 -9.24
CA LEU A 328 -11.60 16.05 -9.82
C LEU A 328 -10.45 15.39 -10.59
N ALA A 329 -9.94 14.26 -10.13
CA ALA A 329 -8.93 13.49 -10.85
C ALA A 329 -9.48 12.99 -12.21
N ALA A 330 -10.72 12.48 -12.22
CA ALA A 330 -11.36 12.03 -13.46
C ALA A 330 -11.57 13.19 -14.45
N VAL A 331 -12.11 14.32 -13.99
CA VAL A 331 -12.27 15.53 -14.84
C VAL A 331 -10.91 16.08 -15.26
N GLY A 332 -9.93 16.10 -14.34
CA GLY A 332 -8.55 16.49 -14.62
C GLY A 332 -7.90 15.64 -15.71
N ALA A 333 -8.14 14.31 -15.68
CA ALA A 333 -7.72 13.39 -16.72
C ALA A 333 -8.32 13.76 -18.09
N VAL A 334 -9.65 13.94 -18.15
CA VAL A 334 -10.33 14.34 -19.40
C VAL A 334 -9.74 15.64 -19.95
N LEU A 335 -9.57 16.66 -19.12
CA LEU A 335 -9.00 17.94 -19.53
C LEU A 335 -7.55 17.79 -20.00
N PHE A 336 -6.76 17.02 -19.29
CA PHE A 336 -5.36 16.78 -19.62
C PHE A 336 -5.22 16.03 -20.95
N PHE A 337 -5.89 14.90 -21.12
CA PHE A 337 -5.79 14.12 -22.35
C PHE A 337 -6.39 14.83 -23.56
N ALA A 338 -7.40 15.68 -23.38
CA ALA A 338 -7.96 16.49 -24.45
C ALA A 338 -7.06 17.69 -24.86
N ARG A 339 -6.42 18.36 -23.90
CA ARG A 339 -5.81 19.69 -24.12
C ARG A 339 -4.29 19.72 -24.10
N HIS A 340 -3.65 18.84 -23.33
CA HIS A 340 -2.19 18.83 -23.21
C HIS A 340 -1.54 18.44 -24.54
N ARG A 341 -0.45 19.10 -24.93
CA ARG A 341 0.19 18.88 -26.26
C ARG A 341 1.34 17.87 -26.18
N ASP A 342 1.99 17.74 -25.03
CA ASP A 342 3.10 16.82 -24.85
C ASP A 342 2.61 15.37 -24.81
N ARG A 343 2.98 14.60 -25.85
CA ARG A 343 2.61 13.19 -25.98
C ARG A 343 3.33 12.32 -24.93
N ASP A 344 4.57 12.66 -24.59
CA ASP A 344 5.34 11.85 -23.64
C ASP A 344 4.78 12.01 -22.21
N ALA A 345 4.34 13.23 -21.84
CA ALA A 345 3.60 13.45 -20.60
C ALA A 345 2.26 12.70 -20.57
N LYS A 346 1.53 12.65 -21.69
CA LYS A 346 0.28 11.85 -21.79
C LYS A 346 0.54 10.37 -21.62
N VAL A 347 1.54 9.82 -22.31
CA VAL A 347 1.90 8.40 -22.20
C VAL A 347 2.37 8.07 -20.78
N PHE A 348 3.13 8.99 -20.16
CA PHE A 348 3.58 8.82 -18.78
C PHE A 348 2.39 8.72 -17.81
N LEU A 349 1.46 9.69 -17.81
CA LEU A 349 0.33 9.70 -16.89
C LEU A 349 -0.67 8.57 -17.16
N ALA A 350 -0.95 8.25 -18.42
CA ALA A 350 -1.78 7.11 -18.79
C ALA A 350 -1.16 5.79 -18.34
N GLY A 351 0.14 5.61 -18.60
CA GLY A 351 0.88 4.43 -18.19
C GLY A 351 0.94 4.31 -16.67
N LEU A 352 1.28 5.39 -15.97
CA LEU A 352 1.32 5.37 -14.49
C LEU A 352 -0.05 4.99 -13.90
N LEU A 353 -1.15 5.55 -14.43
CA LEU A 353 -2.50 5.21 -13.97
C LEU A 353 -2.82 3.74 -14.26
N LEU A 354 -2.60 3.28 -15.50
CA LEU A 354 -2.90 1.91 -15.91
C LEU A 354 -2.11 0.89 -15.08
N PHE A 355 -0.79 1.06 -14.98
CA PHE A 355 0.06 0.10 -14.32
C PHE A 355 -0.03 0.16 -12.79
N SER A 356 -0.39 1.32 -12.21
CA SER A 356 -0.74 1.38 -10.78
C SER A 356 -2.08 0.67 -10.51
N PHE A 357 -3.07 0.73 -11.42
CA PHE A 357 -4.28 -0.09 -11.31
C PHE A 357 -3.96 -1.59 -11.47
N LEU A 358 -3.15 -1.96 -12.47
CA LEU A 358 -2.69 -3.36 -12.61
C LEU A 358 -1.96 -3.87 -11.38
N ALA A 359 -1.27 -3.00 -10.62
CA ALA A 359 -0.66 -3.37 -9.34
C ALA A 359 -1.69 -3.63 -8.23
N VAL A 360 -2.93 -3.16 -8.34
CA VAL A 360 -4.01 -3.46 -7.39
C VAL A 360 -4.67 -4.81 -7.67
N CYS A 361 -4.59 -5.31 -8.92
CA CYS A 361 -5.33 -6.48 -9.40
C CYS A 361 -4.85 -7.86 -8.87
N PRO A 362 -3.55 -8.13 -8.58
CA PRO A 362 -3.10 -9.48 -8.25
C PRO A 362 -3.89 -10.10 -7.09
N GLY A 363 -4.39 -11.32 -7.34
CA GLY A 363 -5.21 -12.09 -6.41
C GLY A 363 -6.68 -11.66 -6.34
N PHE A 364 -7.08 -10.60 -7.03
CA PHE A 364 -8.46 -10.08 -7.10
C PHE A 364 -9.10 -9.74 -5.74
N PHE A 365 -8.27 -9.61 -4.68
CA PHE A 365 -8.75 -9.20 -3.36
C PHE A 365 -9.13 -7.72 -3.31
N PHE A 366 -8.49 -6.89 -4.10
CA PHE A 366 -8.69 -5.43 -4.18
C PHE A 366 -8.75 -4.73 -2.82
N ARG A 367 -8.00 -5.23 -1.81
CA ARG A 367 -8.06 -4.68 -0.45
C ARG A 367 -7.83 -3.17 -0.46
N PRO A 368 -8.54 -2.39 0.38
CA PRO A 368 -8.49 -0.92 0.32
C PRO A 368 -7.07 -0.34 0.35
N HIS A 369 -6.15 -0.91 1.12
CA HIS A 369 -4.77 -0.45 1.16
C HIS A 369 -3.97 -0.73 -0.14
N TYR A 370 -4.46 -1.59 -1.06
CA TYR A 370 -3.82 -1.75 -2.38
C TYR A 370 -3.96 -0.49 -3.22
N PHE A 371 -5.04 0.27 -3.04
CA PHE A 371 -5.28 1.52 -3.77
C PHE A 371 -4.27 2.63 -3.44
N ILE A 372 -3.50 2.52 -2.36
CA ILE A 372 -2.42 3.46 -2.02
C ILE A 372 -1.42 3.60 -3.17
N VAL A 373 -1.14 2.50 -3.90
CA VAL A 373 -0.23 2.52 -5.06
C VAL A 373 -0.78 3.36 -6.23
N MET A 374 -2.11 3.52 -6.33
CA MET A 374 -2.75 4.36 -7.34
C MET A 374 -2.77 5.84 -6.98
N LEU A 375 -2.69 6.17 -5.68
CA LEU A 375 -2.85 7.56 -5.22
C LEU A 375 -1.89 8.55 -5.88
N PRO A 376 -0.62 8.22 -6.20
CA PRO A 376 0.25 9.13 -6.96
C PRO A 376 -0.31 9.51 -8.33
N ALA A 377 -0.83 8.55 -9.10
CA ALA A 377 -1.42 8.80 -10.40
C ALA A 377 -2.69 9.64 -10.31
N VAL A 378 -3.60 9.27 -9.38
CA VAL A 378 -4.84 10.01 -9.10
C VAL A 378 -4.53 11.45 -8.69
N SER A 379 -3.56 11.64 -7.80
CA SER A 379 -3.16 12.97 -7.33
C SER A 379 -2.53 13.83 -8.43
N LEU A 380 -1.69 13.24 -9.30
CA LEU A 380 -1.15 13.95 -10.48
C LEU A 380 -2.26 14.37 -11.43
N LEU A 381 -3.27 13.54 -11.65
CA LEU A 381 -4.43 13.87 -12.49
C LEU A 381 -5.29 14.96 -11.85
N THR A 382 -5.46 14.99 -10.52
CA THR A 382 -6.10 16.09 -9.81
C THR A 382 -5.36 17.41 -10.07
N GLY A 383 -4.02 17.40 -10.01
CA GLY A 383 -3.19 18.57 -10.34
C GLY A 383 -3.22 18.94 -11.83
N ALA A 384 -3.28 17.96 -12.74
CA ALA A 384 -3.22 18.16 -14.18
C ALA A 384 -4.38 19.01 -14.72
N GLY A 385 -5.53 19.03 -14.07
CA GLY A 385 -6.63 19.91 -14.37
C GLY A 385 -6.25 21.39 -14.27
N ALA A 386 -5.48 21.77 -13.23
CA ALA A 386 -4.98 23.14 -13.05
C ALA A 386 -4.09 23.58 -14.23
N ALA A 387 -3.10 22.75 -14.59
CA ALA A 387 -2.18 23.02 -15.70
C ALA A 387 -2.92 23.10 -17.04
N SER A 388 -3.90 22.22 -17.27
CA SER A 388 -4.68 22.17 -18.52
C SER A 388 -5.55 23.40 -18.73
N LEU A 389 -6.03 24.03 -17.66
CA LEU A 389 -6.82 25.27 -17.71
C LEU A 389 -5.92 26.51 -17.78
N ALA A 390 -4.78 26.50 -17.07
CA ALA A 390 -3.83 27.60 -17.09
C ALA A 390 -3.08 27.76 -18.42
N SER A 391 -3.03 26.73 -19.26
CA SER A 391 -2.29 26.70 -20.53
C SER A 391 -2.80 27.68 -21.62
N ARG A 392 -3.96 28.30 -21.44
CA ARG A 392 -4.42 29.40 -22.30
C ARG A 392 -3.60 30.64 -21.99
N ARG A 393 -2.77 31.10 -22.95
CA ARG A 393 -1.94 32.33 -22.88
C ARG A 393 -2.74 33.63 -22.77
N THR A 394 -4.03 33.57 -22.46
CA THR A 394 -4.90 34.73 -22.19
C THR A 394 -4.95 35.00 -20.70
N SER A 395 -5.19 36.24 -20.31
CA SER A 395 -5.39 36.66 -18.90
C SER A 395 -6.41 35.78 -18.14
N GLY A 396 -7.37 35.16 -18.84
CA GLY A 396 -8.32 34.19 -18.28
C GLY A 396 -7.73 32.82 -17.93
N GLY A 397 -6.59 32.39 -18.52
CA GLY A 397 -6.01 31.08 -18.25
C GLY A 397 -5.46 30.92 -16.83
N ASN A 398 -4.87 31.99 -16.27
CA ASN A 398 -4.39 31.98 -14.89
C ASN A 398 -5.54 31.91 -13.87
N LEU A 399 -6.65 32.63 -14.13
CA LEU A 399 -7.84 32.57 -13.29
C LEU A 399 -8.49 31.18 -13.30
N ALA A 400 -8.58 30.54 -14.48
CA ALA A 400 -9.14 29.20 -14.60
C ALA A 400 -8.27 28.15 -13.85
N GLY A 401 -6.94 28.26 -13.89
CA GLY A 401 -6.04 27.42 -13.11
C GLY A 401 -6.21 27.61 -11.61
N LEU A 402 -6.38 28.87 -11.15
CA LEU A 402 -6.65 29.19 -9.75
C LEU A 402 -8.02 28.69 -9.29
N SER A 403 -9.07 28.81 -10.13
CA SER A 403 -10.40 28.28 -9.83
C SER A 403 -10.35 26.75 -9.67
N TRP A 404 -9.55 26.06 -10.49
CA TRP A 404 -9.33 24.62 -10.31
C TRP A 404 -8.60 24.30 -9.00
N ALA A 405 -7.55 25.05 -8.67
CA ALA A 405 -6.84 24.87 -7.41
C ALA A 405 -7.76 25.13 -6.21
N LEU A 406 -8.64 26.11 -6.28
CA LEU A 406 -9.66 26.34 -5.25
C LEU A 406 -10.62 25.15 -5.16
N ALA A 407 -11.10 24.62 -6.29
CA ALA A 407 -11.95 23.43 -6.30
C ALA A 407 -11.23 22.21 -5.67
N ALA A 408 -9.93 22.04 -5.96
CA ALA A 408 -9.12 20.98 -5.33
C ALA A 408 -8.97 21.19 -3.82
N VAL A 409 -8.71 22.42 -3.37
CA VAL A 409 -8.64 22.76 -1.93
C VAL A 409 -9.99 22.49 -1.24
N LEU A 410 -11.11 22.86 -1.86
CA LEU A 410 -12.45 22.59 -1.32
C LEU A 410 -12.73 21.08 -1.26
N ALA A 411 -12.35 20.32 -2.29
CA ALA A 411 -12.49 18.86 -2.29
C ALA A 411 -11.63 18.19 -1.21
N LEU A 412 -10.40 18.67 -0.99
CA LEU A 412 -9.53 18.20 0.09
C LEU A 412 -10.08 18.59 1.47
N SER A 413 -10.59 19.81 1.61
CA SER A 413 -11.25 20.25 2.85
C SER A 413 -12.47 19.40 3.17
N PHE A 414 -13.26 19.05 2.15
CA PHE A 414 -14.38 18.11 2.32
C PHE A 414 -13.89 16.72 2.77
N ALA A 415 -12.84 16.18 2.13
CA ALA A 415 -12.28 14.89 2.50
C ALA A 415 -11.75 14.86 3.95
N VAL A 416 -11.15 15.96 4.41
CA VAL A 416 -10.72 16.13 5.81
C VAL A 416 -11.92 16.25 6.74
N ALA A 417 -12.94 17.05 6.38
CA ALA A 417 -14.16 17.22 7.17
C ALA A 417 -14.95 15.91 7.31
N ALA A 418 -15.03 15.11 6.23
CA ALA A 418 -15.67 13.80 6.24
C ALA A 418 -14.95 12.80 7.16
N GLN A 419 -13.67 13.03 7.43
CA GLN A 419 -12.83 12.20 8.30
C GLN A 419 -12.42 12.94 9.60
N ARG A 420 -13.15 14.00 9.97
CA ARG A 420 -12.81 14.81 11.16
C ARG A 420 -12.70 13.99 12.44
N ALA A 421 -13.58 12.99 12.60
CA ALA A 421 -13.61 12.17 13.80
C ALA A 421 -12.32 11.34 13.96
N PRO A 422 -11.90 10.48 13.01
CA PRO A 422 -10.63 9.76 13.13
C PRO A 422 -9.40 10.68 13.11
N PHE A 423 -9.43 11.80 12.39
CA PHE A 423 -8.25 12.66 12.28
C PHE A 423 -8.02 13.51 13.54
N PHE A 424 -9.10 13.93 14.25
CA PHE A 424 -8.96 14.92 15.32
C PHE A 424 -9.65 14.58 16.64
N GLN A 425 -10.59 13.63 16.66
CA GLN A 425 -11.46 13.39 17.82
C GLN A 425 -11.21 12.03 18.47
N TRP A 426 -11.15 10.95 17.66
CA TRP A 426 -11.02 9.59 18.18
C TRP A 426 -9.64 9.33 18.77
N ASP A 427 -9.60 8.55 19.83
CA ASP A 427 -8.38 7.95 20.32
C ASP A 427 -7.92 6.78 19.45
N THR A 428 -6.74 6.25 19.72
CA THR A 428 -6.13 5.19 18.92
C THR A 428 -6.87 3.86 19.05
N THR A 429 -7.47 3.56 20.21
CA THR A 429 -8.29 2.36 20.42
C THR A 429 -9.58 2.44 19.62
N THR A 430 -10.29 3.57 19.66
CA THR A 430 -11.49 3.81 18.87
C THR A 430 -11.21 3.68 17.37
N ILE A 431 -10.09 4.22 16.87
CA ILE A 431 -9.68 4.07 15.46
C ILE A 431 -9.43 2.60 15.13
N SER A 432 -8.71 1.87 15.98
CA SER A 432 -8.43 0.45 15.79
C SER A 432 -9.74 -0.36 15.72
N ARG A 433 -10.67 -0.11 16.64
CA ARG A 433 -12.00 -0.74 16.67
C ARG A 433 -12.84 -0.42 15.45
N ALA A 434 -12.92 0.86 15.08
CA ALA A 434 -13.69 1.30 13.91
C ALA A 434 -13.16 0.69 12.60
N ARG A 435 -11.84 0.40 12.53
CA ARG A 435 -11.23 -0.11 11.31
C ARG A 435 -11.14 -1.62 11.27
N TYR A 436 -10.80 -2.24 12.38
CA TYR A 436 -10.47 -3.67 12.45
C TYR A 436 -11.45 -4.48 13.32
N GLY A 437 -12.52 -3.84 13.81
CA GLY A 437 -13.51 -4.49 14.68
C GLY A 437 -12.88 -4.99 15.98
N ARG A 438 -13.30 -6.18 16.39
CA ARG A 438 -12.84 -6.82 17.64
C ARG A 438 -11.54 -7.64 17.47
N ASN A 439 -10.68 -7.32 16.49
CA ASN A 439 -9.32 -7.86 16.46
C ASN A 439 -8.54 -7.36 17.70
N PRO A 440 -7.76 -8.23 18.36
CA PRO A 440 -7.13 -7.92 19.65
C PRO A 440 -5.86 -7.06 19.51
N PHE A 441 -5.87 -6.05 18.61
CA PHE A 441 -4.70 -5.21 18.40
C PHE A 441 -4.42 -4.27 19.58
N PRO A 442 -5.40 -3.56 20.16
CA PRO A 442 -5.19 -2.79 21.37
C PRO A 442 -4.80 -3.68 22.57
N GLU A 443 -5.43 -4.85 22.71
CA GLU A 443 -5.20 -5.80 23.78
C GLU A 443 -3.81 -6.41 23.76
N SER A 444 -3.25 -6.55 22.56
CA SER A 444 -1.91 -7.13 22.38
C SER A 444 -0.83 -6.41 23.16
N ILE A 445 -0.99 -5.10 23.42
CA ILE A 445 -0.04 -4.30 24.18
C ILE A 445 -0.01 -4.76 25.65
N GLU A 446 -1.18 -4.92 26.27
CA GLU A 446 -1.30 -5.35 27.66
C GLU A 446 -0.93 -6.83 27.84
N ILE A 447 -1.39 -7.69 26.91
CA ILE A 447 -1.02 -9.11 26.89
C ILE A 447 0.50 -9.27 26.80
N ALA A 448 1.13 -8.56 25.89
CA ALA A 448 2.58 -8.62 25.70
C ALA A 448 3.35 -8.10 26.93
N ARG A 449 2.84 -7.06 27.59
CA ARG A 449 3.41 -6.54 28.84
C ARG A 449 3.36 -7.59 29.96
N TYR A 450 2.22 -8.27 30.12
CA TYR A 450 2.09 -9.35 31.09
C TYR A 450 3.07 -10.49 30.78
N ILE A 451 3.17 -10.92 29.52
CA ILE A 451 4.10 -11.98 29.10
C ILE A 451 5.55 -11.56 29.36
N ALA A 452 5.94 -10.35 29.01
CA ALA A 452 7.29 -9.84 29.21
C ALA A 452 7.69 -9.78 30.69
N ALA A 453 6.75 -9.38 31.57
CA ALA A 453 6.96 -9.31 33.02
C ALA A 453 7.08 -10.70 33.67
N ASN A 454 6.54 -11.75 33.07
CA ASN A 454 6.46 -13.11 33.63
C ASN A 454 7.31 -14.15 32.87
N SER A 455 8.23 -13.69 32.00
CA SER A 455 9.12 -14.56 31.23
C SER A 455 10.52 -13.98 31.09
N SER A 456 11.51 -14.83 30.84
CA SER A 456 12.87 -14.43 30.49
C SER A 456 12.94 -13.92 29.06
N PRO A 457 13.88 -13.02 28.70
CA PRO A 457 14.12 -12.59 27.31
C PRO A 457 14.37 -13.75 26.34
N ASP A 458 14.95 -14.84 26.80
CA ASP A 458 15.26 -16.03 26.00
C ASP A 458 14.08 -17.00 25.85
N ASP A 459 13.01 -16.82 26.64
CA ASP A 459 11.82 -17.66 26.54
C ASP A 459 11.13 -17.45 25.18
N ARG A 460 10.69 -18.57 24.57
CA ARG A 460 9.84 -18.55 23.39
C ARG A 460 8.37 -18.53 23.81
N ILE A 461 7.54 -17.92 22.96
CA ILE A 461 6.09 -17.92 23.13
C ILE A 461 5.42 -18.48 21.86
N ALA A 462 4.25 -19.10 22.02
CA ALA A 462 3.41 -19.51 20.88
C ALA A 462 2.17 -18.63 20.82
N VAL A 463 1.87 -18.08 19.64
CA VAL A 463 0.59 -17.43 19.36
C VAL A 463 -0.21 -18.34 18.43
N LEU A 464 -1.27 -18.90 18.97
CA LEU A 464 -2.22 -19.74 18.26
C LEU A 464 -3.32 -18.84 17.70
N GLY A 465 -3.01 -18.30 16.51
CA GLY A 465 -3.76 -17.24 15.83
C GLY A 465 -2.87 -16.51 14.82
N SER A 466 -3.24 -15.29 14.47
CA SER A 466 -2.52 -14.44 13.52
C SER A 466 -2.26 -13.06 14.12
N GLU A 467 -1.62 -13.02 15.29
CA GLU A 467 -1.31 -11.81 16.05
C GLU A 467 0.21 -11.64 16.26
N PRO A 468 1.00 -11.46 15.17
CA PRO A 468 2.46 -11.37 15.25
C PRO A 468 2.95 -10.14 16.06
N GLN A 469 2.13 -9.09 16.23
CA GLN A 469 2.43 -7.96 17.08
C GLN A 469 2.67 -8.36 18.55
N LEU A 470 2.16 -9.51 19.01
CA LEU A 470 2.43 -10.03 20.36
C LEU A 470 3.91 -10.36 20.55
N TYR A 471 4.53 -11.00 19.57
CA TYR A 471 5.97 -11.29 19.60
C TYR A 471 6.79 -10.00 19.64
N PHE A 472 6.41 -9.04 18.81
CA PHE A 472 7.09 -7.75 18.73
C PHE A 472 7.00 -6.98 20.05
N TYR A 473 5.79 -6.80 20.60
CA TYR A 473 5.59 -6.05 21.84
C TYR A 473 6.17 -6.76 23.06
N ALA A 474 6.12 -8.09 23.12
CA ALA A 474 6.69 -8.86 24.21
C ALA A 474 8.22 -8.96 24.15
N HIS A 475 8.84 -8.62 23.01
CA HIS A 475 10.25 -8.90 22.74
C HIS A 475 10.60 -10.37 22.99
N ARG A 476 9.73 -11.29 22.56
CA ARG A 476 9.93 -12.74 22.68
C ARG A 476 9.91 -13.40 21.31
N ARG A 477 10.77 -14.40 21.15
CA ARG A 477 10.82 -15.16 19.90
C ARG A 477 9.64 -16.13 19.80
N ALA A 478 9.16 -16.33 18.59
CA ALA A 478 8.13 -17.32 18.31
C ALA A 478 8.66 -18.74 18.54
N ALA A 479 7.81 -19.62 19.06
CA ALA A 479 8.10 -21.04 19.19
C ALA A 479 7.98 -21.79 17.87
N THR A 480 7.38 -21.19 16.87
CA THR A 480 7.18 -21.72 15.51
C THR A 480 7.51 -20.66 14.48
N ARG A 481 7.88 -21.06 13.27
CA ARG A 481 8.13 -20.17 12.14
C ARG A 481 6.85 -19.54 11.58
N TYR A 482 5.69 -20.07 11.94
CA TYR A 482 4.38 -19.69 11.43
C TYR A 482 3.73 -18.68 12.37
N VAL A 483 3.92 -17.40 12.06
CA VAL A 483 3.34 -16.29 12.86
C VAL A 483 1.94 -15.89 12.39
N TYR A 484 1.44 -16.55 11.34
CA TYR A 484 0.10 -16.41 10.77
C TYR A 484 -0.58 -17.77 10.65
N ALA A 485 -1.80 -17.86 11.14
CA ALA A 485 -2.63 -19.06 10.99
C ALA A 485 -3.27 -19.21 9.61
N TYR A 486 -3.26 -18.20 8.76
CA TYR A 486 -3.98 -18.21 7.49
C TYR A 486 -3.55 -19.34 6.56
N ALA A 487 -2.23 -19.51 6.37
CA ALA A 487 -1.70 -20.60 5.55
C ALA A 487 -2.06 -22.00 6.09
N LEU A 488 -2.38 -22.10 7.38
CA LEU A 488 -2.80 -23.36 8.00
C LEU A 488 -4.26 -23.67 7.70
N MET A 489 -5.08 -22.63 7.43
CA MET A 489 -6.54 -22.74 7.28
C MET A 489 -7.02 -22.62 5.83
N GLU A 490 -6.20 -22.08 4.94
CA GLU A 490 -6.54 -21.95 3.52
C GLU A 490 -6.56 -23.32 2.83
N PRO A 491 -7.50 -23.56 1.89
CA PRO A 491 -7.60 -24.82 1.16
C PRO A 491 -6.53 -24.92 0.08
N HIS A 492 -5.34 -25.39 0.44
CA HIS A 492 -4.24 -25.69 -0.46
C HIS A 492 -3.56 -27.03 -0.09
N PRO A 493 -2.82 -27.69 -1.02
CA PRO A 493 -2.29 -29.04 -0.80
C PRO A 493 -1.37 -29.18 0.43
N HIS A 494 -0.73 -28.09 0.85
CA HIS A 494 0.26 -28.11 1.93
C HIS A 494 -0.31 -27.87 3.32
N ALA A 495 -1.59 -27.47 3.48
CA ALA A 495 -2.16 -27.02 4.75
C ALA A 495 -1.98 -28.04 5.89
N GLY A 496 -2.24 -29.33 5.62
CA GLY A 496 -2.06 -30.38 6.63
C GLY A 496 -0.60 -30.57 7.08
N GLN A 497 0.34 -30.52 6.14
CA GLN A 497 1.78 -30.63 6.45
C GLN A 497 2.28 -29.43 7.29
N LEU A 498 1.80 -28.22 6.95
CA LEU A 498 2.13 -27.00 7.71
C LEU A 498 1.58 -27.08 9.13
N GLN A 499 0.35 -27.58 9.31
CA GLN A 499 -0.22 -27.79 10.65
C GLN A 499 0.61 -28.80 11.45
N ASP A 500 0.99 -29.96 10.87
CA ASP A 500 1.83 -30.96 11.52
C ASP A 500 3.21 -30.39 11.89
N GLN A 501 3.76 -29.47 11.08
CA GLN A 501 5.02 -28.82 11.39
C GLN A 501 4.89 -27.84 12.57
N VAL A 502 3.85 -27.00 12.59
CA VAL A 502 3.55 -26.08 13.71
C VAL A 502 3.42 -26.86 15.02
N ILE A 503 2.69 -27.97 15.01
CA ILE A 503 2.50 -28.83 16.18
C ILE A 503 3.85 -29.34 16.69
N ARG A 504 4.67 -29.93 15.80
CA ARG A 504 6.00 -30.43 16.18
C ARG A 504 6.92 -29.35 16.74
N GLU A 505 6.92 -28.16 16.11
CA GLU A 505 7.75 -27.03 16.55
C GLU A 505 7.34 -26.54 17.95
N ILE A 506 6.04 -26.43 18.24
CA ILE A 506 5.53 -25.99 19.54
C ILE A 506 5.79 -27.05 20.61
N GLU A 507 5.56 -28.34 20.33
CA GLU A 507 5.84 -29.44 21.26
C GLU A 507 7.33 -29.55 21.60
N ALA A 508 8.20 -29.35 20.60
CA ALA A 508 9.65 -29.37 20.81
C ALA A 508 10.14 -28.14 21.60
N ALA A 509 9.60 -26.95 21.28
CA ALA A 509 10.01 -25.70 21.92
C ALA A 509 9.49 -25.57 23.36
N ARG A 510 8.38 -26.22 23.72
CA ARG A 510 7.68 -26.11 25.01
C ARG A 510 7.61 -24.67 25.50
N PRO A 511 7.00 -23.76 24.72
CA PRO A 511 7.03 -22.34 25.03
C PRO A 511 6.44 -22.06 26.43
N ARG A 512 7.07 -21.12 27.15
CA ARG A 512 6.62 -20.73 28.48
C ARG A 512 5.19 -20.22 28.52
N PHE A 513 4.81 -19.47 27.45
CA PHE A 513 3.45 -19.00 27.24
C PHE A 513 2.93 -19.44 25.87
N ALA A 514 1.66 -19.84 25.85
CA ALA A 514 0.85 -19.97 24.66
C ALA A 514 -0.30 -18.96 24.72
N VAL A 515 -0.53 -18.20 23.65
CA VAL A 515 -1.65 -17.27 23.53
C VAL A 515 -2.63 -17.84 22.53
N PHE A 516 -3.80 -18.25 22.99
CA PHE A 516 -4.86 -18.73 22.12
C PHE A 516 -5.82 -17.58 21.81
N VAL A 517 -5.99 -17.27 20.52
CA VAL A 517 -6.82 -16.17 20.04
C VAL A 517 -8.10 -16.75 19.45
N ASP A 518 -9.18 -16.73 20.19
CA ASP A 518 -10.50 -17.16 19.71
C ASP A 518 -11.25 -15.98 19.08
N VAL A 519 -10.73 -15.55 17.92
CA VAL A 519 -11.30 -14.50 17.10
C VAL A 519 -11.36 -15.00 15.66
N PRO A 520 -12.54 -15.03 15.00
CA PRO A 520 -12.68 -15.61 13.66
C PRO A 520 -11.71 -15.04 12.62
N THR A 521 -11.46 -13.73 12.66
CA THR A 521 -10.53 -13.04 11.75
C THR A 521 -9.06 -13.36 12.00
N SER A 522 -8.72 -13.98 13.13
CA SER A 522 -7.37 -14.46 13.42
C SER A 522 -7.04 -15.76 12.70
N TRP A 523 -8.04 -16.58 12.43
CA TRP A 523 -7.87 -17.89 11.79
C TRP A 523 -8.29 -17.89 10.32
N LEU A 524 -9.36 -17.17 9.96
CA LEU A 524 -10.03 -17.23 8.64
C LEU A 524 -10.38 -18.66 8.21
N ALA A 525 -10.69 -19.52 9.19
CA ALA A 525 -11.03 -20.91 8.94
C ALA A 525 -12.29 -21.03 8.08
N ARG A 526 -12.24 -21.91 7.09
CA ARG A 526 -13.35 -22.24 6.18
C ARG A 526 -13.96 -23.59 6.56
N PRO A 527 -15.16 -23.93 6.10
CA PRO A 527 -15.73 -25.26 6.29
C PRO A 527 -14.82 -26.39 5.80
N THR A 528 -14.02 -26.13 4.75
CA THR A 528 -13.08 -27.06 4.13
C THR A 528 -11.67 -27.05 4.74
N SER A 529 -11.40 -26.20 5.73
CA SER A 529 -10.09 -26.14 6.38
C SER A 529 -9.79 -27.45 7.13
N ASP A 530 -8.53 -27.89 7.07
CA ASP A 530 -8.05 -29.01 7.89
C ASP A 530 -8.14 -28.64 9.38
N ARG A 531 -8.54 -29.58 10.21
CA ARG A 531 -8.83 -29.39 11.64
C ARG A 531 -7.80 -30.04 12.58
N ARG A 532 -6.63 -30.45 12.09
CA ARG A 532 -5.59 -31.12 12.90
C ARG A 532 -5.13 -30.25 14.06
N ILE A 533 -4.73 -29.02 13.77
CA ILE A 533 -4.25 -28.09 14.80
C ILE A 533 -5.32 -27.80 15.85
N GLN A 534 -6.59 -27.71 15.47
CA GLN A 534 -7.70 -27.47 16.40
C GLN A 534 -7.92 -28.68 17.32
N ARG A 535 -7.87 -29.90 16.77
CA ARG A 535 -7.95 -31.15 17.56
C ARG A 535 -6.77 -31.28 18.50
N TRP A 536 -5.56 -30.96 18.02
CA TRP A 536 -4.38 -30.95 18.87
C TRP A 536 -4.48 -29.91 19.99
N MET A 537 -4.88 -28.68 19.70
CA MET A 537 -5.08 -27.66 20.74
C MET A 537 -6.04 -28.09 21.83
N SER A 538 -7.15 -28.72 21.46
CA SER A 538 -8.18 -29.16 22.43
C SER A 538 -7.70 -30.24 23.42
N SER A 539 -6.68 -31.02 23.07
CA SER A 539 -6.06 -32.03 23.95
C SER A 539 -4.77 -31.56 24.59
N TYR A 540 -3.88 -30.95 23.82
CA TYR A 540 -2.54 -30.60 24.28
C TYR A 540 -2.53 -29.41 25.26
N LEU A 541 -3.29 -28.35 24.96
CA LEU A 541 -3.26 -27.15 25.82
C LEU A 541 -3.76 -27.43 27.25
N PRO A 542 -4.93 -28.09 27.48
CA PRO A 542 -5.38 -28.39 28.83
C PRO A 542 -4.44 -29.34 29.60
N ALA A 543 -3.74 -30.23 28.89
CA ALA A 543 -2.82 -31.17 29.53
C ALA A 543 -1.54 -30.50 30.02
N HIS A 544 -0.99 -29.54 29.27
CA HIS A 544 0.33 -28.97 29.52
C HIS A 544 0.33 -27.54 30.04
N TYR A 545 -0.79 -26.82 29.90
CA TYR A 545 -0.88 -25.38 30.23
C TYR A 545 -1.99 -25.13 31.26
N GLU A 546 -1.83 -24.05 32.00
CA GLU A 546 -2.85 -23.45 32.87
C GLU A 546 -3.22 -22.06 32.36
N THR A 547 -4.48 -21.68 32.48
CA THR A 547 -4.95 -20.35 32.12
C THR A 547 -4.51 -19.33 33.15
N VAL A 548 -3.74 -18.32 32.75
CA VAL A 548 -3.26 -17.22 33.61
C VAL A 548 -3.75 -15.85 33.12
N GLY A 549 -4.46 -15.80 32.02
CA GLY A 549 -5.10 -14.58 31.53
C GLY A 549 -6.33 -14.90 30.67
N VAL A 550 -7.43 -14.18 30.92
CA VAL A 550 -8.65 -14.19 30.13
C VAL A 550 -8.95 -12.76 29.72
N ILE A 551 -8.96 -12.50 28.41
CA ILE A 551 -9.19 -11.19 27.85
C ILE A 551 -10.42 -11.27 26.96
N GLU A 552 -11.54 -10.74 27.46
CA GLU A 552 -12.82 -10.72 26.76
C GLU A 552 -13.03 -9.38 26.07
N ILE A 553 -13.35 -9.44 24.78
CA ILE A 553 -13.54 -8.26 23.92
C ILE A 553 -15.03 -8.15 23.58
N PRO A 554 -15.82 -7.41 24.36
CA PRO A 554 -17.26 -7.27 24.12
C PRO A 554 -17.53 -6.44 22.86
N PRO A 555 -18.74 -6.54 22.27
CA PRO A 555 -19.13 -5.70 21.13
C PRO A 555 -19.18 -4.22 21.51
N ASP A 556 -19.61 -3.94 22.73
CA ASP A 556 -19.75 -2.61 23.30
C ASP A 556 -19.08 -2.55 24.67
N GLY A 557 -18.45 -1.41 24.95
CA GLY A 557 -17.76 -1.19 26.22
C GLY A 557 -16.28 -1.56 26.23
N PRO A 558 -15.64 -1.48 27.40
CA PRO A 558 -14.21 -1.76 27.56
C PRO A 558 -13.91 -3.25 27.54
N THR A 559 -12.72 -3.61 27.08
CA THR A 559 -12.18 -4.96 27.21
C THR A 559 -12.01 -5.35 28.68
N ARG A 560 -12.42 -6.56 29.03
CA ARG A 560 -12.25 -7.13 30.35
C ARG A 560 -10.97 -7.96 30.40
N TYR A 561 -10.12 -7.67 31.37
CA TYR A 561 -8.88 -8.39 31.61
C TYR A 561 -8.96 -9.09 32.98
N VAL A 562 -8.72 -10.38 33.02
CA VAL A 562 -8.62 -11.17 34.26
C VAL A 562 -7.29 -11.92 34.23
N TRP A 563 -6.51 -11.78 35.29
CA TRP A 563 -5.15 -12.33 35.36
C TRP A 563 -4.95 -13.25 36.58
N GLY A 564 -3.92 -14.11 36.51
CA GLY A 564 -3.48 -14.96 37.61
C GLY A 564 -4.48 -16.06 37.96
N GLU A 565 -4.64 -16.37 39.25
CA GLU A 565 -5.51 -17.45 39.72
C GLU A 565 -6.99 -17.24 39.40
N GLU A 566 -7.43 -15.99 39.37
CA GLU A 566 -8.81 -15.65 39.02
C GLU A 566 -9.10 -16.06 37.58
N ALA A 567 -8.15 -15.90 36.66
CA ALA A 567 -8.31 -16.29 35.27
C ALA A 567 -8.60 -17.79 35.10
N ALA A 568 -7.97 -18.65 35.93
CA ALA A 568 -8.20 -20.09 35.87
C ALA A 568 -9.63 -20.50 36.27
N ARG A 569 -10.33 -19.66 37.05
CA ARG A 569 -11.71 -19.90 37.53
C ARG A 569 -12.77 -19.13 36.75
N THR A 570 -12.33 -18.21 35.86
CA THR A 570 -13.24 -17.35 35.08
C THR A 570 -13.93 -18.14 33.98
N GLN A 571 -15.25 -18.10 33.95
CA GLN A 571 -16.03 -18.58 32.83
C GLN A 571 -15.99 -17.52 31.71
N VAL A 572 -15.66 -17.94 30.51
CA VAL A 572 -15.69 -17.09 29.30
C VAL A 572 -17.14 -16.87 28.89
N THR A 573 -17.52 -15.62 28.78
CA THR A 573 -18.90 -15.22 28.44
C THR A 573 -18.99 -14.59 27.05
N GLU A 574 -17.88 -14.03 26.54
CA GLU A 574 -17.83 -13.39 25.23
C GLU A 574 -17.28 -14.32 24.14
N PRO A 575 -17.82 -14.24 22.90
CA PRO A 575 -17.35 -15.07 21.79
C PRO A 575 -16.02 -14.59 21.17
N TYR A 576 -15.50 -13.44 21.59
CA TYR A 576 -14.19 -12.89 21.17
C TYR A 576 -13.30 -12.83 22.41
N VAL A 577 -12.42 -13.80 22.52
CA VAL A 577 -11.58 -13.95 23.71
C VAL A 577 -10.13 -14.25 23.29
N VAL A 578 -9.21 -13.77 24.10
CA VAL A 578 -7.81 -14.19 24.06
C VAL A 578 -7.47 -14.84 25.40
N LEU A 579 -6.96 -16.07 25.35
CA LEU A 579 -6.49 -16.80 26.52
C LEU A 579 -4.96 -16.75 26.55
N VAL A 580 -4.41 -16.35 27.68
CA VAL A 580 -2.98 -16.44 27.97
C VAL A 580 -2.76 -17.67 28.86
N LEU A 581 -1.98 -18.61 28.34
CA LEU A 581 -1.75 -19.91 28.94
C LEU A 581 -0.27 -20.01 29.34
N ARG A 582 0.02 -20.46 30.57
CA ARG A 582 1.37 -20.68 31.09
C ARG A 582 1.64 -22.18 31.18
N HIS A 583 2.83 -22.61 30.71
CA HIS A 583 3.23 -24.01 30.80
C HIS A 583 3.37 -24.44 32.27
N ARG A 584 2.78 -25.59 32.66
CA ARG A 584 2.72 -26.09 34.04
C ARG A 584 4.11 -26.39 34.63
N ASP A 585 5.02 -26.93 33.84
CA ASP A 585 6.38 -27.29 34.24
C ASP A 585 7.38 -26.13 34.13
N GLY A 586 6.90 -24.89 34.06
CA GLY A 586 7.77 -23.71 33.97
C GLY A 586 8.34 -23.42 32.56
N GLY A 587 8.03 -24.23 31.54
CA GLY A 587 8.57 -24.06 30.16
C GLY A 587 10.04 -24.46 30.06
N GLN A 588 10.64 -24.29 28.91
CA GLN A 588 11.97 -24.73 28.45
C GLN A 588 12.91 -25.31 29.52
N GLN A 589 13.23 -26.60 29.40
CA GLN A 589 14.47 -27.11 29.98
C GLN A 589 15.64 -26.33 29.35
N ARG A 590 16.48 -25.75 30.20
CA ARG A 590 17.75 -25.14 29.79
C ARG A 590 18.49 -26.17 28.95
N GLY A 591 18.65 -25.87 27.65
CA GLY A 591 19.46 -26.70 26.79
C GLY A 591 20.86 -26.79 27.37
N SER A 592 21.29 -28.01 27.65
CA SER A 592 22.66 -28.37 27.99
C SER A 592 23.57 -28.18 26.76
#